data_509a8e5eb6042db54634ef8cd89469a4
#
_entry.id   509a8e5eb6042db54634ef8cd89469a4
#
_cell.length_a   1.000
_cell.length_b   1.000
_cell.length_c   1.000
_cell.angle_alpha   90.00
_cell.angle_beta   90.00
_cell.angle_gamma   90.00
#
_symmetry.space_group_name_H-M   'P 1'
#
loop_
_entity.id
_entity.type
_entity.pdbx_description
1 polymer ?
#
loop_
_entity_poly.entity_id
_entity_poly.type
_entity_poly.pdbx_seq_one_letter_code
_entity_poly.pdbx_strand_id
1 'polypeptide(L)'
;MDYGPAEMMAVALAREIRPGNTVFHGLASPLPMVACNLARVLHAPDFVYINIAGAVDPSPRELTRSTIDMSLARRAIAHFGLDELFDLSGTGRLDLAFLSGVQISRDGAINMSYIGGSFDQPRVRLPGGAGSASIAPTARRVLLWKARHDKGGLVERASFCTARGNVDKLVTPFCTFKMEGGRFQVESVHPYSSLEEVRENTGWEIEEREVRFTPPPTGEELAALAEVDPAGVRYTEF
;
A
#
# COMPACT_ATOMS: atom_id res chain seq x y z
N MET A 1 -7.44 23.64 0.98
CA MET A 1 -6.28 22.79 1.30
C MET A 1 -5.57 22.52 -0.01
N ASP A 2 -4.26 22.66 -0.05
CA ASP A 2 -3.48 22.50 -1.30
C ASP A 2 -3.13 21.04 -1.61
N TYR A 3 -3.86 20.07 -1.01
CA TYR A 3 -3.68 18.63 -1.21
C TYR A 3 -5.02 17.88 -1.18
N GLY A 4 -5.05 16.75 -1.86
CA GLY A 4 -6.19 15.83 -1.93
C GLY A 4 -5.85 14.43 -1.38
N PRO A 5 -6.74 13.45 -1.64
CA PRO A 5 -6.53 12.08 -1.19
C PRO A 5 -5.23 11.43 -1.67
N ALA A 6 -4.82 11.69 -2.90
CA ALA A 6 -3.61 11.10 -3.47
C ALA A 6 -2.35 11.59 -2.76
N GLU A 7 -2.23 12.90 -2.48
CA GLU A 7 -1.12 13.49 -1.71
C GLU A 7 -1.13 12.97 -0.28
N MET A 8 -2.29 13.00 0.37
CA MET A 8 -2.44 12.54 1.75
C MET A 8 -1.99 11.08 1.90
N MET A 9 -2.45 10.21 1.02
CA MET A 9 -2.08 8.79 1.05
C MET A 9 -0.61 8.57 0.73
N ALA A 10 -0.05 9.26 -0.29
CA ALA A 10 1.38 9.16 -0.62
C ALA A 10 2.26 9.53 0.58
N VAL A 11 1.94 10.63 1.25
CA VAL A 11 2.65 11.09 2.46
C VAL A 11 2.43 10.13 3.63
N ALA A 12 1.20 9.67 3.87
CA ALA A 12 0.91 8.72 4.94
C ALA A 12 1.67 7.39 4.77
N LEU A 13 1.76 6.87 3.53
CA LEU A 13 2.53 5.67 3.22
C LEU A 13 4.05 5.91 3.37
N ALA A 14 4.55 7.07 2.92
CA ALA A 14 5.97 7.43 3.04
C ALA A 14 6.41 7.49 4.51
N ARG A 15 5.61 8.09 5.40
CA ARG A 15 5.88 8.20 6.83
C ARG A 15 6.00 6.85 7.56
N GLU A 16 5.51 5.77 6.96
CA GLU A 16 5.60 4.42 7.51
C GLU A 16 6.93 3.71 7.17
N ILE A 17 7.71 4.25 6.25
CA ILE A 17 9.04 3.76 5.90
C ILE A 17 10.05 4.32 6.90
N ARG A 18 10.87 3.46 7.48
CA ARG A 18 11.86 3.83 8.49
C ARG A 18 13.28 3.74 7.90
N PRO A 19 14.23 4.56 8.39
CA PRO A 19 15.64 4.39 8.09
C PRO A 19 16.10 2.94 8.30
N GLY A 20 16.94 2.43 7.39
CA GLY A 20 17.47 1.07 7.43
C GLY A 20 16.50 -0.05 7.11
N ASN A 21 15.20 0.22 6.82
CA ASN A 21 14.26 -0.82 6.39
C ASN A 21 14.64 -1.38 5.01
N THR A 22 14.31 -2.65 4.78
CA THR A 22 14.20 -3.23 3.43
C THR A 22 12.74 -3.20 3.03
N VAL A 23 12.41 -2.46 1.97
CA VAL A 23 11.03 -2.13 1.56
C VAL A 23 10.76 -2.59 0.14
N PHE A 24 9.62 -3.23 -0.07
CA PHE A 24 9.16 -3.70 -1.37
C PHE A 24 7.76 -3.17 -1.71
N HIS A 25 7.56 -2.82 -2.97
CA HIS A 25 6.22 -2.67 -3.55
C HIS A 25 6.06 -3.57 -4.78
N GLY A 26 4.85 -4.11 -4.94
CA GLY A 26 4.54 -5.08 -5.99
C GLY A 26 4.02 -4.48 -7.29
N LEU A 27 3.32 -5.34 -8.04
CA LEU A 27 2.63 -4.97 -9.29
C LEU A 27 1.50 -3.97 -9.03
N ALA A 28 1.21 -3.12 -10.02
CA ALA A 28 0.11 -2.15 -9.99
C ALA A 28 0.07 -1.37 -8.66
N SER A 29 1.22 -0.83 -8.25
CA SER A 29 1.38 -0.09 -7.00
C SER A 29 2.04 1.27 -7.21
N PRO A 30 1.47 2.13 -8.09
CA PRO A 30 2.06 3.43 -8.41
C PRO A 30 2.16 4.34 -7.17
N LEU A 31 1.16 4.32 -6.30
CA LEU A 31 1.16 5.14 -5.10
C LEU A 31 2.26 4.73 -4.09
N PRO A 32 2.44 3.44 -3.72
CA PRO A 32 3.60 3.01 -2.93
C PRO A 32 4.96 3.31 -3.58
N MET A 33 5.07 3.23 -4.90
CA MET A 33 6.29 3.63 -5.61
C MET A 33 6.62 5.11 -5.36
N VAL A 34 5.63 6.00 -5.48
CA VAL A 34 5.78 7.42 -5.15
C VAL A 34 6.17 7.59 -3.68
N ALA A 35 5.50 6.88 -2.76
CA ALA A 35 5.79 6.93 -1.32
C ALA A 35 7.23 6.49 -0.98
N CYS A 36 7.76 5.45 -1.62
CA CYS A 36 9.15 5.01 -1.45
C CYS A 36 10.14 6.10 -1.88
N ASN A 37 9.92 6.70 -3.05
CA ASN A 37 10.78 7.77 -3.54
C ASN A 37 10.69 9.03 -2.66
N LEU A 38 9.49 9.35 -2.16
CA LEU A 38 9.26 10.47 -1.24
C LEU A 38 9.98 10.25 0.11
N ALA A 39 9.85 9.07 0.71
CA ALA A 39 10.52 8.73 1.96
C ALA A 39 12.05 8.86 1.86
N ARG A 40 12.62 8.46 0.71
CA ARG A 40 14.06 8.53 0.45
C ARG A 40 14.60 9.96 0.49
N VAL A 41 13.88 10.91 -0.06
CA VAL A 41 14.33 12.31 -0.09
C VAL A 41 14.06 13.05 1.21
N LEU A 42 13.08 12.62 2.01
CA LEU A 42 12.65 13.33 3.21
C LEU A 42 13.35 12.84 4.50
N HIS A 43 13.27 11.56 4.80
CA HIS A 43 13.62 11.09 6.15
C HIS A 43 14.28 9.71 6.25
N ALA A 44 14.30 8.94 5.16
CA ALA A 44 14.85 7.59 5.15
C ALA A 44 15.82 7.38 3.95
N PRO A 45 16.93 8.15 3.84
CA PRO A 45 17.82 8.06 2.68
C PRO A 45 18.56 6.72 2.59
N ASP A 46 18.63 5.98 3.67
CA ASP A 46 19.40 4.73 3.85
C ASP A 46 18.52 3.46 3.86
N PHE A 47 17.21 3.57 3.60
CA PHE A 47 16.39 2.35 3.44
C PHE A 47 16.73 1.66 2.10
N VAL A 48 16.69 0.33 2.11
CA VAL A 48 16.89 -0.48 0.90
C VAL A 48 15.56 -0.58 0.15
N TYR A 49 15.49 0.04 -1.02
CA TYR A 49 14.30 0.05 -1.85
C TYR A 49 14.36 -1.03 -2.92
N ILE A 50 13.41 -1.95 -2.88
CA ILE A 50 13.24 -3.03 -3.84
C ILE A 50 11.94 -2.78 -4.63
N ASN A 51 12.06 -2.58 -5.94
CA ASN A 51 10.88 -2.41 -6.80
C ASN A 51 10.60 -3.67 -7.63
N ILE A 52 9.36 -3.82 -8.06
CA ILE A 52 8.92 -4.99 -8.86
C ILE A 52 9.55 -5.04 -10.27
N ALA A 53 10.14 -3.97 -10.76
CA ALA A 53 10.91 -3.99 -12.01
C ALA A 53 12.25 -4.74 -11.91
N GLY A 54 12.56 -5.34 -10.73
CA GLY A 54 13.74 -6.15 -10.50
C GLY A 54 14.98 -5.35 -10.10
N ALA A 55 14.80 -4.24 -9.41
CA ALA A 55 15.88 -3.33 -9.06
C ALA A 55 15.96 -3.04 -7.57
N VAL A 56 17.20 -2.97 -7.06
CA VAL A 56 17.53 -2.52 -5.70
C VAL A 56 18.07 -1.10 -5.79
N ASP A 57 17.52 -0.21 -4.98
CA ASP A 57 17.87 1.21 -4.91
C ASP A 57 17.98 1.91 -6.28
N PRO A 58 16.97 1.77 -7.14
CA PRO A 58 16.97 2.43 -8.43
C PRO A 58 16.83 3.95 -8.26
N SER A 59 17.35 4.68 -9.25
CA SER A 59 17.21 6.14 -9.36
C SER A 59 16.76 6.50 -10.77
N PRO A 60 15.50 6.20 -11.14
CA PRO A 60 14.97 6.56 -12.45
C PRO A 60 14.87 8.09 -12.57
N ARG A 61 14.87 8.60 -13.82
CA ARG A 61 14.67 10.05 -14.06
C ARG A 61 13.25 10.49 -13.81
N GLU A 62 12.31 9.61 -14.13
CA GLU A 62 10.87 9.84 -14.02
C GLU A 62 10.18 8.57 -13.56
N LEU A 63 9.14 8.73 -12.77
CA LEU A 63 8.25 7.63 -12.39
C LEU A 63 7.24 7.39 -13.50
N THR A 64 6.83 6.13 -13.69
CA THR A 64 5.87 5.72 -14.71
C THR A 64 4.61 5.13 -14.07
N ARG A 65 3.48 5.21 -14.78
CA ARG A 65 2.21 4.62 -14.30
C ARG A 65 2.29 3.10 -14.15
N SER A 66 3.07 2.45 -14.99
CA SER A 66 3.32 1.00 -14.91
C SER A 66 4.53 0.73 -14.03
N THR A 67 4.34 0.06 -12.90
CA THR A 67 5.42 -0.26 -11.94
C THR A 67 6.38 -1.35 -12.41
N ILE A 68 6.11 -1.98 -13.56
CA ILE A 68 7.00 -2.96 -14.22
C ILE A 68 7.76 -2.37 -15.42
N ASP A 69 7.66 -1.06 -15.66
CA ASP A 69 8.44 -0.43 -16.71
C ASP A 69 9.93 -0.54 -16.40
N MET A 70 10.70 -1.05 -17.38
CA MET A 70 12.15 -1.26 -17.21
C MET A 70 12.95 0.03 -17.00
N SER A 71 12.38 1.20 -17.37
CA SER A 71 13.01 2.49 -17.05
C SER A 71 13.11 2.74 -15.55
N LEU A 72 12.22 2.13 -14.74
CA LEU A 72 12.23 2.17 -13.28
C LEU A 72 13.40 1.40 -12.65
N ALA A 73 14.08 0.53 -13.40
CA ALA A 73 15.27 -0.19 -12.94
C ALA A 73 16.58 0.55 -13.25
N ARG A 74 16.50 1.76 -13.82
CA ARG A 74 17.70 2.53 -14.18
C ARG A 74 18.48 2.96 -12.94
N ARG A 75 19.82 2.93 -13.07
CA ARG A 75 20.78 3.31 -12.02
C ARG A 75 20.59 2.54 -10.71
N ALA A 76 20.03 1.33 -10.78
CA ALA A 76 19.97 0.45 -9.63
C ALA A 76 21.39 0.05 -9.19
N ILE A 77 21.58 -0.15 -7.89
CA ILE A 77 22.84 -0.67 -7.34
C ILE A 77 22.97 -2.18 -7.57
N ALA A 78 21.83 -2.87 -7.72
CA ALA A 78 21.76 -4.29 -8.07
C ALA A 78 20.45 -4.61 -8.79
N HIS A 79 20.43 -5.73 -9.49
CA HIS A 79 19.24 -6.34 -10.05
C HIS A 79 19.01 -7.71 -9.41
N PHE A 80 17.75 -8.15 -9.34
CA PHE A 80 17.36 -9.42 -8.74
C PHE A 80 16.27 -10.11 -9.54
N GLY A 81 16.17 -11.45 -9.38
CA GLY A 81 15.06 -12.25 -9.83
C GLY A 81 13.93 -12.30 -8.81
N LEU A 82 12.73 -12.69 -9.22
CA LEU A 82 11.60 -12.81 -8.30
C LEU A 82 11.81 -13.90 -7.24
N ASP A 83 12.54 -14.95 -7.56
CA ASP A 83 12.96 -16.01 -6.64
C ASP A 83 13.78 -15.43 -5.48
N GLU A 84 14.74 -14.57 -5.77
CA GLU A 84 15.56 -13.91 -4.76
C GLU A 84 14.74 -13.00 -3.82
N LEU A 85 13.69 -12.34 -4.35
CA LEU A 85 12.75 -11.56 -3.54
C LEU A 85 11.97 -12.46 -2.56
N PHE A 86 11.48 -13.61 -3.03
CA PHE A 86 10.76 -14.55 -2.18
C PHE A 86 11.68 -15.15 -1.12
N ASP A 87 12.92 -15.48 -1.44
CA ASP A 87 13.94 -15.95 -0.50
C ASP A 87 14.28 -14.88 0.54
N LEU A 88 14.44 -13.63 0.11
CA LEU A 88 14.65 -12.50 1.01
C LEU A 88 13.49 -12.36 2.01
N SER A 89 12.25 -12.43 1.52
CA SER A 89 11.06 -12.36 2.35
C SER A 89 10.95 -13.58 3.27
N GLY A 90 11.12 -14.79 2.72
CA GLY A 90 11.03 -16.06 3.44
C GLY A 90 12.06 -16.22 4.56
N THR A 91 13.24 -15.57 4.41
CA THR A 91 14.28 -15.52 5.46
C THR A 91 14.07 -14.39 6.47
N GLY A 92 12.95 -13.66 6.41
CA GLY A 92 12.60 -12.60 7.36
C GLY A 92 13.44 -11.32 7.23
N ARG A 93 14.02 -11.09 6.05
CA ARG A 93 14.84 -9.89 5.77
C ARG A 93 14.10 -8.79 5.02
N LEU A 94 12.82 -9.00 4.70
CA LEU A 94 11.94 -7.98 4.15
C LEU A 94 11.17 -7.30 5.30
N ASP A 95 11.52 -6.06 5.61
CA ASP A 95 10.95 -5.36 6.77
C ASP A 95 9.54 -4.82 6.48
N LEU A 96 9.30 -4.32 5.27
CA LEU A 96 8.02 -3.74 4.87
C LEU A 96 7.67 -4.12 3.44
N ALA A 97 6.44 -4.63 3.25
CA ALA A 97 5.85 -4.82 1.94
C ALA A 97 4.55 -4.01 1.78
N PHE A 98 4.42 -3.32 0.66
CA PHE A 98 3.15 -2.68 0.27
C PHE A 98 2.36 -3.64 -0.61
N LEU A 99 1.15 -3.97 -0.16
CA LEU A 99 0.21 -4.83 -0.88
C LEU A 99 -1.17 -4.17 -0.99
N SER A 100 -1.96 -4.62 -1.94
CA SER A 100 -3.35 -4.19 -2.11
C SER A 100 -4.26 -5.36 -2.48
N GLY A 101 -5.57 -5.11 -2.57
CA GLY A 101 -6.56 -6.09 -2.96
C GLY A 101 -7.83 -5.47 -3.49
N VAL A 102 -8.54 -6.22 -4.35
CA VAL A 102 -9.87 -5.82 -4.82
C VAL A 102 -10.84 -5.81 -3.64
N GLN A 103 -10.80 -6.85 -2.80
CA GLN A 103 -11.43 -6.82 -1.48
C GLN A 103 -10.37 -6.97 -0.39
N ILE A 104 -10.52 -6.18 0.67
CA ILE A 104 -9.77 -6.28 1.91
C ILE A 104 -10.80 -6.45 3.03
N SER A 105 -10.66 -7.52 3.81
CA SER A 105 -11.59 -7.81 4.90
C SER A 105 -11.14 -7.19 6.21
N ARG A 106 -12.08 -7.08 7.16
CA ARG A 106 -11.85 -6.53 8.51
C ARG A 106 -10.67 -7.19 9.22
N ASP A 107 -10.43 -8.48 8.96
CA ASP A 107 -9.33 -9.25 9.54
C ASP A 107 -8.04 -9.24 8.70
N GLY A 108 -7.94 -8.35 7.71
CA GLY A 108 -6.75 -8.14 6.88
C GLY A 108 -6.54 -9.17 5.77
N ALA A 109 -7.52 -10.04 5.48
CA ALA A 109 -7.41 -10.92 4.34
C ALA A 109 -7.58 -10.15 3.03
N ILE A 110 -6.76 -10.49 2.05
CA ILE A 110 -6.73 -9.89 0.71
C ILE A 110 -7.41 -10.83 -0.27
N ASN A 111 -8.34 -10.34 -1.07
CA ASN A 111 -8.91 -11.09 -2.18
C ASN A 111 -8.54 -10.44 -3.53
N MET A 112 -7.85 -11.23 -4.34
CA MET A 112 -7.48 -10.93 -5.73
C MET A 112 -7.86 -12.07 -6.69
N SER A 113 -8.66 -13.05 -6.22
CA SER A 113 -8.96 -14.28 -6.98
C SER A 113 -10.31 -14.25 -7.66
N TYR A 114 -11.41 -14.02 -6.92
CA TYR A 114 -12.75 -13.90 -7.50
C TYR A 114 -13.75 -13.28 -6.52
N ILE A 115 -14.89 -12.81 -7.06
CA ILE A 115 -16.02 -12.29 -6.28
C ILE A 115 -17.28 -13.06 -6.68
N GLY A 116 -17.96 -13.59 -5.66
CA GLY A 116 -19.23 -14.33 -5.79
C GLY A 116 -19.10 -15.63 -6.58
N GLY A 117 -20.03 -16.56 -6.35
CA GLY A 117 -19.99 -17.90 -6.92
C GLY A 117 -18.96 -18.80 -6.21
N SER A 118 -18.33 -19.69 -6.97
CA SER A 118 -17.27 -20.58 -6.49
C SER A 118 -15.96 -20.33 -7.23
N PHE A 119 -14.87 -21.00 -6.81
CA PHE A 119 -13.59 -20.90 -7.49
C PHE A 119 -13.68 -21.35 -8.96
N ASP A 120 -14.44 -22.41 -9.24
CA ASP A 120 -14.60 -22.98 -10.58
C ASP A 120 -15.61 -22.21 -11.44
N GLN A 121 -16.61 -21.58 -10.78
CA GLN A 121 -17.67 -20.80 -11.44
C GLN A 121 -17.84 -19.44 -10.75
N PRO A 122 -16.84 -18.55 -10.86
CA PRO A 122 -16.91 -17.25 -10.23
C PRO A 122 -17.85 -16.33 -11.00
N ARG A 123 -18.57 -15.45 -10.26
CA ARG A 123 -19.33 -14.37 -10.89
C ARG A 123 -18.42 -13.36 -11.55
N VAL A 124 -17.31 -13.02 -10.87
CA VAL A 124 -16.24 -12.15 -11.39
C VAL A 124 -14.90 -12.81 -11.09
N ARG A 125 -14.12 -13.10 -12.13
CA ARG A 125 -12.73 -13.53 -11.99
C ARG A 125 -11.84 -12.29 -11.84
N LEU A 126 -10.94 -12.29 -10.86
CA LEU A 126 -9.95 -11.26 -10.62
C LEU A 126 -8.58 -11.68 -11.16
N PRO A 127 -7.60 -10.75 -11.25
CA PRO A 127 -6.31 -11.00 -11.92
C PRO A 127 -5.39 -11.99 -11.17
N GLY A 128 -5.66 -12.29 -9.92
CA GLY A 128 -4.80 -13.10 -9.06
C GLY A 128 -3.91 -12.26 -8.13
N GLY A 129 -3.34 -12.90 -7.13
CA GLY A 129 -2.59 -12.23 -6.05
C GLY A 129 -1.11 -12.01 -6.35
N ALA A 130 -0.61 -12.39 -7.54
CA ALA A 130 0.83 -12.41 -7.82
C ALA A 130 1.62 -13.04 -6.63
N GLY A 131 2.62 -12.35 -6.09
CA GLY A 131 3.41 -12.80 -4.95
C GLY A 131 2.78 -12.58 -3.56
N SER A 132 1.57 -12.01 -3.47
CA SER A 132 1.01 -11.59 -2.17
C SER A 132 0.81 -12.75 -1.18
N ALA A 133 0.46 -13.94 -1.66
CA ALA A 133 0.28 -15.13 -0.82
C ALA A 133 1.58 -15.60 -0.14
N SER A 134 2.74 -15.36 -0.75
CA SER A 134 4.05 -15.65 -0.18
C SER A 134 4.59 -14.50 0.66
N ILE A 135 4.43 -13.27 0.20
CA ILE A 135 4.99 -12.07 0.85
C ILE A 135 4.22 -11.70 2.12
N ALA A 136 2.88 -11.77 2.09
CA ALA A 136 2.08 -11.34 3.24
C ALA A 136 2.42 -12.06 4.56
N PRO A 137 2.64 -13.39 4.60
CA PRO A 137 3.01 -14.09 5.83
C PRO A 137 4.51 -14.02 6.17
N THR A 138 5.39 -13.64 5.23
CA THR A 138 6.85 -13.72 5.40
C THR A 138 7.52 -12.37 5.59
N ALA A 139 6.99 -11.29 5.01
CA ALA A 139 7.44 -9.94 5.34
C ALA A 139 7.18 -9.64 6.82
N ARG A 140 8.11 -8.93 7.47
CA ARG A 140 7.94 -8.57 8.90
C ARG A 140 6.71 -7.71 9.15
N ARG A 141 6.37 -6.86 8.17
CA ARG A 141 5.24 -5.93 8.24
C ARG A 141 4.65 -5.72 6.86
N VAL A 142 3.34 -5.76 6.75
CA VAL A 142 2.60 -5.48 5.53
C VAL A 142 1.74 -4.24 5.73
N LEU A 143 1.91 -3.26 4.85
CA LEU A 143 1.02 -2.13 4.73
C LEU A 143 0.08 -2.36 3.55
N LEU A 144 -1.21 -2.36 3.85
CA LEU A 144 -2.22 -2.34 2.81
C LEU A 144 -2.56 -0.91 2.41
N TRP A 145 -2.91 -0.74 1.16
CA TRP A 145 -3.40 0.53 0.64
C TRP A 145 -4.52 0.29 -0.37
N LYS A 146 -5.43 1.23 -0.50
CA LYS A 146 -6.55 1.14 -1.44
C LYS A 146 -7.03 2.54 -1.80
N ALA A 147 -6.95 2.93 -3.09
CA ALA A 147 -7.34 4.26 -3.58
C ALA A 147 -8.86 4.48 -3.59
N ARG A 148 -9.67 3.43 -3.41
CA ARG A 148 -11.13 3.54 -3.28
C ARG A 148 -11.58 3.02 -1.93
N HIS A 149 -12.28 3.85 -1.18
CA HIS A 149 -12.87 3.48 0.09
C HIS A 149 -14.38 3.29 -0.08
N ASP A 150 -14.80 2.05 -0.28
CA ASP A 150 -16.20 1.69 -0.47
C ASP A 150 -16.52 0.30 0.13
N LYS A 151 -17.81 0.04 0.41
CA LYS A 151 -18.27 -1.22 1.00
C LYS A 151 -18.04 -2.46 0.12
N GLY A 152 -17.82 -2.29 -1.18
CA GLY A 152 -17.53 -3.40 -2.09
C GLY A 152 -16.07 -3.85 -2.00
N GLY A 153 -15.18 -2.91 -1.69
CA GLY A 153 -13.76 -3.14 -1.53
C GLY A 153 -13.31 -3.41 -0.10
N LEU A 154 -13.93 -2.73 0.86
CA LEU A 154 -13.70 -2.91 2.30
C LEU A 154 -14.87 -3.72 2.88
N VAL A 155 -14.67 -5.02 3.12
CA VAL A 155 -15.74 -5.98 3.43
C VAL A 155 -15.55 -6.62 4.80
N GLU A 156 -16.64 -6.96 5.50
CA GLU A 156 -16.53 -7.72 6.76
C GLU A 156 -15.80 -9.05 6.52
N ARG A 157 -16.16 -9.75 5.43
CA ARG A 157 -15.52 -10.99 5.01
C ARG A 157 -15.31 -11.01 3.50
N ALA A 158 -14.09 -11.25 3.05
CA ALA A 158 -13.77 -11.38 1.63
C ALA A 158 -14.41 -12.64 1.02
N SER A 159 -14.81 -12.56 -0.24
CA SER A 159 -15.38 -13.70 -0.99
C SER A 159 -14.42 -14.88 -1.08
N PHE A 160 -13.13 -14.60 -1.09
CA PHE A 160 -12.04 -15.57 -1.07
C PHE A 160 -10.81 -14.96 -0.40
N CYS A 161 -10.01 -15.77 0.26
CA CYS A 161 -8.73 -15.33 0.83
C CYS A 161 -7.59 -15.73 -0.12
N THR A 162 -7.11 -14.76 -0.90
CA THR A 162 -5.93 -14.96 -1.76
C THR A 162 -4.65 -14.88 -0.95
N ALA A 163 -4.58 -13.95 0.00
CA ALA A 163 -3.43 -13.76 0.87
C ALA A 163 -3.86 -13.31 2.26
N ARG A 164 -3.08 -13.70 3.26
CA ARG A 164 -3.22 -13.31 4.67
C ARG A 164 -1.83 -13.35 5.30
N GLY A 165 -1.57 -12.48 6.27
CA GLY A 165 -0.28 -12.50 6.96
C GLY A 165 -0.09 -11.32 7.91
N ASN A 166 1.11 -10.77 7.94
CA ASN A 166 1.58 -9.79 8.90
C ASN A 166 1.11 -8.36 8.57
N VAL A 167 -0.21 -8.21 8.35
CA VAL A 167 -0.82 -6.92 8.06
C VAL A 167 -0.83 -6.07 9.32
N ASP A 168 -0.28 -4.86 9.21
CA ASP A 168 -0.22 -3.87 10.29
C ASP A 168 -1.24 -2.74 10.09
N LYS A 169 -1.24 -2.13 8.90
CA LYS A 169 -2.11 -0.99 8.60
C LYS A 169 -2.75 -1.09 7.23
N LEU A 170 -3.81 -0.31 7.06
CA LEU A 170 -4.46 -0.06 5.77
C LEU A 170 -4.69 1.44 5.62
N VAL A 171 -4.11 2.03 4.57
CA VAL A 171 -4.30 3.45 4.23
C VAL A 171 -5.30 3.56 3.08
N THR A 172 -6.30 4.41 3.26
CA THR A 172 -7.39 4.67 2.30
C THR A 172 -7.57 6.17 2.08
N PRO A 173 -8.41 6.63 1.15
CA PRO A 173 -8.69 8.06 0.99
C PRO A 173 -9.26 8.76 2.22
N PHE A 174 -9.94 8.06 3.13
CA PHE A 174 -10.64 8.69 4.27
C PHE A 174 -9.88 8.56 5.59
N CYS A 175 -9.12 7.47 5.77
CA CYS A 175 -8.52 7.17 7.07
C CYS A 175 -7.34 6.20 6.94
N THR A 176 -6.62 6.06 8.04
CA THR A 176 -5.70 4.96 8.29
C THR A 176 -6.32 4.02 9.31
N PHE A 177 -6.40 2.74 8.97
CA PHE A 177 -6.72 1.66 9.90
C PHE A 177 -5.43 1.03 10.42
N LYS A 178 -5.48 0.53 11.66
CA LYS A 178 -4.44 -0.29 12.28
C LYS A 178 -5.01 -1.64 12.68
N MET A 179 -4.21 -2.69 12.52
CA MET A 179 -4.57 -4.03 12.98
C MET A 179 -4.40 -4.12 14.50
N GLU A 180 -5.50 -4.30 15.21
CA GLU A 180 -5.56 -4.43 16.67
C GLU A 180 -6.44 -5.63 17.01
N GLY A 181 -5.93 -6.58 17.80
CA GLY A 181 -6.69 -7.77 18.19
C GLY A 181 -7.18 -8.63 17.00
N GLY A 182 -6.45 -8.61 15.88
CA GLY A 182 -6.81 -9.37 14.67
C GLY A 182 -7.90 -8.72 13.81
N ARG A 183 -8.20 -7.44 14.01
CA ARG A 183 -9.20 -6.68 13.25
C ARG A 183 -8.72 -5.25 12.98
N PHE A 184 -9.11 -4.68 11.85
CA PHE A 184 -8.87 -3.28 11.57
C PHE A 184 -9.71 -2.39 12.48
N GLN A 185 -9.03 -1.45 13.17
CA GLN A 185 -9.59 -0.34 13.92
C GLN A 185 -9.15 0.97 13.29
N VAL A 186 -9.98 2.01 13.33
CA VAL A 186 -9.60 3.32 12.82
C VAL A 186 -8.50 3.91 13.71
N GLU A 187 -7.30 4.10 13.18
CA GLU A 187 -6.18 4.74 13.87
C GLU A 187 -6.30 6.26 13.80
N SER A 188 -6.61 6.78 12.61
CA SER A 188 -6.78 8.22 12.38
C SER A 188 -7.66 8.49 11.17
N VAL A 189 -8.38 9.60 11.19
CA VAL A 189 -9.20 10.10 10.07
C VAL A 189 -8.44 11.22 9.37
N HIS A 190 -8.48 11.26 8.04
CA HIS A 190 -7.83 12.32 7.31
C HIS A 190 -8.55 13.66 7.49
N PRO A 191 -7.83 14.82 7.48
CA PRO A 191 -8.39 16.11 7.89
C PRO A 191 -9.58 16.62 7.06
N TYR A 192 -9.77 16.09 5.86
CA TYR A 192 -10.88 16.44 4.95
C TYR A 192 -12.04 15.43 5.00
N SER A 193 -11.94 14.42 5.85
CA SER A 193 -12.95 13.38 6.04
C SER A 193 -13.48 13.36 7.48
N SER A 194 -14.44 12.49 7.76
CA SER A 194 -15.04 12.30 9.07
C SER A 194 -15.16 10.81 9.43
N LEU A 195 -15.27 10.52 10.73
CA LEU A 195 -15.53 9.14 11.18
C LEU A 195 -16.89 8.62 10.68
N GLU A 196 -17.86 9.50 10.49
CA GLU A 196 -19.16 9.17 9.91
C GLU A 196 -19.01 8.72 8.45
N GLU A 197 -18.26 9.48 7.65
CA GLU A 197 -17.97 9.12 6.26
C GLU A 197 -17.22 7.78 6.17
N VAL A 198 -16.27 7.51 7.08
CA VAL A 198 -15.60 6.21 7.20
C VAL A 198 -16.61 5.10 7.47
N ARG A 199 -17.55 5.28 8.43
CA ARG A 199 -18.61 4.32 8.77
C ARG A 199 -19.53 4.03 7.60
N GLU A 200 -19.98 5.07 6.93
CA GLU A 200 -20.91 4.96 5.80
C GLU A 200 -20.31 4.20 4.62
N ASN A 201 -19.00 4.24 4.43
CA ASN A 201 -18.32 3.65 3.28
C ASN A 201 -17.54 2.37 3.59
N THR A 202 -17.48 1.93 4.86
CA THR A 202 -16.83 0.68 5.27
C THR A 202 -17.85 -0.44 5.38
N GLY A 203 -17.50 -1.64 4.89
CA GLY A 203 -18.38 -2.81 4.88
C GLY A 203 -18.42 -3.60 6.20
N TRP A 204 -17.83 -3.07 7.26
CA TRP A 204 -17.90 -3.60 8.62
C TRP A 204 -18.24 -2.50 9.63
N GLU A 205 -18.67 -2.90 10.81
CA GLU A 205 -18.98 -1.98 11.88
C GLU A 205 -17.71 -1.31 12.44
N ILE A 206 -17.71 0.01 12.43
CA ILE A 206 -16.66 0.84 13.04
C ILE A 206 -17.07 1.15 14.48
N GLU A 207 -16.27 0.67 15.42
CA GLU A 207 -16.47 0.91 16.84
C GLU A 207 -16.41 2.42 17.18
N GLU A 208 -17.27 2.85 18.09
CA GLU A 208 -17.23 4.22 18.57
C GLU A 208 -16.04 4.40 19.52
N ARG A 209 -15.11 5.27 19.11
CA ARG A 209 -13.95 5.63 19.91
C ARG A 209 -13.50 7.03 19.57
N GLU A 210 -12.76 7.63 20.45
CA GLU A 210 -12.05 8.87 20.15
C GLU A 210 -10.95 8.57 19.11
N VAL A 211 -11.03 9.25 17.98
CA VAL A 211 -10.10 9.04 16.85
C VAL A 211 -9.39 10.36 16.56
N ARG A 212 -8.07 10.32 16.50
CA ARG A 212 -7.26 11.48 16.12
C ARG A 212 -7.35 11.77 14.62
N PHE A 213 -7.05 12.99 14.21
CA PHE A 213 -6.80 13.29 12.82
C PHE A 213 -5.39 12.84 12.42
N THR A 214 -5.29 12.32 11.18
CA THR A 214 -3.99 12.09 10.57
C THR A 214 -3.27 13.44 10.39
N PRO A 215 -2.01 13.58 10.80
CA PRO A 215 -1.28 14.82 10.56
C PRO A 215 -1.29 15.17 9.07
N PRO A 216 -1.73 16.37 8.68
CA PRO A 216 -1.77 16.79 7.29
C PRO A 216 -0.35 16.77 6.67
N PRO A 217 -0.23 16.66 5.34
CA PRO A 217 1.03 16.88 4.66
C PRO A 217 1.58 18.26 4.98
N THR A 218 2.87 18.34 5.30
CA THR A 218 3.58 19.60 5.48
C THR A 218 3.91 20.25 4.14
N GLY A 219 4.24 21.53 4.14
CA GLY A 219 4.70 22.23 2.92
C GLY A 219 5.97 21.61 2.35
N GLU A 220 6.88 21.12 3.20
CA GLU A 220 8.10 20.42 2.77
C GLU A 220 7.77 19.07 2.09
N GLU A 221 6.86 18.27 2.67
CA GLU A 221 6.43 17.01 2.08
C GLU A 221 5.71 17.21 0.74
N LEU A 222 4.89 18.24 0.61
CA LEU A 222 4.21 18.57 -0.66
C LEU A 222 5.19 19.06 -1.72
N ALA A 223 6.18 19.86 -1.35
CA ALA A 223 7.23 20.30 -2.26
C ALA A 223 8.08 19.14 -2.76
N ALA A 224 8.54 18.28 -1.84
CA ALA A 224 9.28 17.06 -2.18
C ALA A 224 8.44 16.09 -3.06
N LEU A 225 7.14 15.96 -2.78
CA LEU A 225 6.23 15.13 -3.58
C LEU A 225 6.09 15.66 -5.01
N ALA A 226 6.03 16.98 -5.19
CA ALA A 226 5.98 17.60 -6.52
C ALA A 226 7.27 17.38 -7.32
N GLU A 227 8.43 17.35 -6.64
CA GLU A 227 9.73 17.07 -7.27
C GLU A 227 9.91 15.60 -7.62
N VAL A 228 9.49 14.69 -6.74
CA VAL A 228 9.59 13.23 -6.93
C VAL A 228 8.62 12.73 -7.99
N ASP A 229 7.43 13.31 -8.07
CA ASP A 229 6.35 12.85 -8.94
C ASP A 229 5.75 14.03 -9.75
N PRO A 230 6.55 14.70 -10.61
CA PRO A 230 6.06 15.81 -11.43
C PRO A 230 5.03 15.37 -12.48
N ALA A 231 5.04 14.09 -12.87
CA ALA A 231 4.09 13.52 -13.83
C ALA A 231 2.73 13.14 -13.19
N GLY A 232 2.59 13.24 -11.87
CA GLY A 232 1.35 12.93 -11.18
C GLY A 232 0.99 11.46 -11.21
N VAL A 233 1.97 10.56 -11.14
CA VAL A 233 1.77 9.11 -11.12
C VAL A 233 0.90 8.67 -9.94
N ARG A 234 0.95 9.41 -8.82
CA ARG A 234 0.10 9.21 -7.63
C ARG A 234 -1.40 9.22 -7.92
N TYR A 235 -1.83 9.87 -9.01
CA TYR A 235 -3.26 9.96 -9.39
C TYR A 235 -3.75 8.78 -10.24
N THR A 236 -2.89 7.82 -10.57
CA THR A 236 -3.21 6.76 -11.53
C THR A 236 -4.43 5.93 -11.16
N GLU A 237 -4.76 5.82 -9.86
CA GLU A 237 -5.84 4.98 -9.33
C GLU A 237 -6.98 5.77 -8.67
N PHE A 238 -6.94 7.10 -8.73
CA PHE A 238 -7.96 8.01 -8.19
C PHE A 238 -8.93 8.49 -9.27
#